data_2afd48af292ac89f8d0418f298b05eee
#
_entry.id   2afd48af292ac89f8d0418f298b05eee
#
_cell.length_a   1.000
_cell.length_b   1.000
_cell.length_c   1.000
_cell.angle_alpha   90.00
_cell.angle_beta   90.00
_cell.angle_gamma   90.00
#
_symmetry.space_group_name_H-M   'P 1'
#
loop_
_entity.id
_entity.type
_entity.pdbx_description
1 polymer ?
#
loop_
_entity_poly.entity_id
_entity_poly.type
_entity_poly.pdbx_seq_one_letter_code
_entity_poly.pdbx_strand_id
1 'polypeptide(L)'
;EMRRRVLEGRDTITVGECSGVTLEEAKKYARSDEKELNMVFQFEHMDVDADGTNKWSDKKMDLRDLKHIMTKWQKGLEGIAWNSLFWENHDQPRSVSRFGNDAEYWEESAKMLATCLHMMQGTPYIYQGEELGMTNVPFGDISDFRDLDSINAYRELTGQGVFTPEEMLRYLRYKSRDNARTPFQWSDEKHAGFSSGDPWIMVNPNYKTINAREQMTR
;
A
#
# COMPACT_ATOMS: atom_id res chain seq x y z
N GLU A 1 -28.40 -6.39 -8.00
CA GLU A 1 -29.04 -7.62 -7.47
C GLU A 1 -28.50 -7.99 -6.09
N MET A 2 -27.18 -8.04 -5.89
CA MET A 2 -26.54 -8.33 -4.59
C MET A 2 -27.08 -7.42 -3.48
N ARG A 3 -27.12 -6.10 -3.70
CA ARG A 3 -27.63 -5.16 -2.72
C ARG A 3 -29.06 -5.51 -2.28
N ARG A 4 -30.00 -5.63 -3.24
CA ARG A 4 -31.40 -5.93 -2.95
C ARG A 4 -31.62 -7.26 -2.23
N ARG A 5 -30.78 -8.27 -2.51
CA ARG A 5 -30.94 -9.61 -1.91
C ARG A 5 -30.18 -9.80 -0.60
N VAL A 6 -29.08 -9.07 -0.40
CA VAL A 6 -28.15 -9.36 0.69
C VAL A 6 -27.97 -8.17 1.64
N LEU A 7 -27.89 -6.94 1.13
CA LEU A 7 -27.51 -5.78 1.92
C LEU A 7 -28.71 -4.93 2.36
N GLU A 8 -29.82 -4.95 1.63
CA GLU A 8 -30.97 -4.11 1.92
C GLU A 8 -31.55 -4.41 3.30
N GLY A 9 -31.81 -3.36 4.08
CA GLY A 9 -32.30 -3.47 5.45
C GLY A 9 -31.24 -3.84 6.50
N ARG A 10 -29.95 -3.95 6.11
CA ARG A 10 -28.83 -4.19 7.01
C ARG A 10 -28.00 -2.91 7.20
N ASP A 11 -27.57 -2.68 8.42
CA ASP A 11 -26.61 -1.62 8.75
C ASP A 11 -25.20 -2.13 8.45
N THR A 12 -24.76 -1.92 7.21
CA THR A 12 -23.46 -2.42 6.71
C THR A 12 -22.76 -1.36 5.90
N ILE A 13 -21.43 -1.35 5.97
CA ILE A 13 -20.56 -0.60 5.06
C ILE A 13 -19.92 -1.59 4.10
N THR A 14 -20.00 -1.27 2.80
CA THR A 14 -19.45 -2.09 1.73
C THR A 14 -18.39 -1.30 0.95
N VAL A 15 -17.25 -1.92 0.75
CA VAL A 15 -16.13 -1.33 0.01
C VAL A 15 -15.69 -2.34 -1.05
N GLY A 16 -15.61 -1.90 -2.31
CA GLY A 16 -15.13 -2.74 -3.41
C GLY A 16 -13.66 -2.49 -3.70
N GLU A 17 -12.88 -3.56 -3.86
CA GLU A 17 -11.56 -3.46 -4.45
C GLU A 17 -11.69 -3.50 -5.97
N CYS A 18 -11.31 -2.40 -6.63
CA CYS A 18 -11.55 -2.22 -8.06
C CYS A 18 -10.27 -1.75 -8.77
N SER A 19 -9.29 -2.65 -8.91
CA SER A 19 -8.09 -2.39 -9.71
C SER A 19 -8.47 -2.10 -11.17
N GLY A 20 -7.94 -1.02 -11.73
CA GLY A 20 -8.22 -0.60 -13.10
C GLY A 20 -9.58 0.09 -13.31
N VAL A 21 -10.36 0.34 -12.25
CA VAL A 21 -11.63 1.06 -12.36
C VAL A 21 -11.42 2.49 -12.86
N THR A 22 -12.22 2.89 -13.83
CA THR A 22 -12.29 4.28 -14.26
C THR A 22 -13.16 5.11 -13.31
N LEU A 23 -12.97 6.43 -13.31
CA LEU A 23 -13.80 7.34 -12.51
C LEU A 23 -15.30 7.17 -12.82
N GLU A 24 -15.66 7.00 -14.10
CA GLU A 24 -17.05 6.83 -14.51
C GLU A 24 -17.67 5.50 -14.06
N GLU A 25 -16.87 4.45 -14.01
CA GLU A 25 -17.31 3.16 -13.46
C GLU A 25 -17.43 3.23 -11.94
N ALA A 26 -16.47 3.87 -11.25
CA ALA A 26 -16.55 4.07 -9.81
C ALA A 26 -17.81 4.82 -9.39
N LYS A 27 -18.21 5.84 -10.17
CA LYS A 27 -19.49 6.54 -9.97
C LYS A 27 -20.67 5.59 -10.04
N LYS A 28 -20.69 4.64 -10.98
CA LYS A 28 -21.79 3.66 -11.09
C LYS A 28 -21.87 2.73 -9.89
N TYR A 29 -20.71 2.29 -9.36
CA TYR A 29 -20.69 1.40 -8.21
C TYR A 29 -21.04 2.08 -6.89
N ALA A 30 -20.59 3.33 -6.70
CA ALA A 30 -20.57 3.99 -5.39
C ALA A 30 -21.49 5.22 -5.30
N ARG A 31 -22.35 5.49 -6.29
CA ARG A 31 -23.31 6.59 -6.22
C ARG A 31 -24.19 6.52 -4.97
N SER A 32 -24.35 7.65 -4.32
CA SER A 32 -25.13 7.75 -3.08
C SER A 32 -26.63 7.45 -3.24
N ASP A 33 -27.16 7.61 -4.44
CA ASP A 33 -28.56 7.37 -4.78
C ASP A 33 -28.84 5.91 -5.21
N GLU A 34 -27.90 5.24 -5.87
CA GLU A 34 -28.04 3.85 -6.31
C GLU A 34 -27.48 2.83 -5.29
N LYS A 35 -26.41 3.19 -4.60
CA LYS A 35 -25.82 2.45 -3.47
C LYS A 35 -25.58 0.96 -3.75
N GLU A 36 -24.95 0.60 -4.85
CA GLU A 36 -24.51 -0.78 -5.04
C GLU A 36 -23.45 -1.14 -3.99
N LEU A 37 -22.47 -0.24 -3.80
CA LEU A 37 -21.49 -0.24 -2.73
C LEU A 37 -21.47 1.15 -2.06
N ASN A 38 -20.91 1.25 -0.87
CA ASN A 38 -20.73 2.55 -0.23
C ASN A 38 -19.56 3.33 -0.84
N MET A 39 -18.50 2.62 -1.21
CA MET A 39 -17.29 3.19 -1.83
C MET A 39 -16.48 2.10 -2.55
N VAL A 40 -15.51 2.52 -3.36
CA VAL A 40 -14.57 1.63 -4.03
C VAL A 40 -13.14 2.11 -3.84
N PHE A 41 -12.20 1.18 -3.73
CA PHE A 41 -10.78 1.47 -3.84
C PHE A 41 -10.40 1.55 -5.32
N GLN A 42 -9.85 2.68 -5.71
CA GLN A 42 -9.19 2.89 -6.99
C GLN A 42 -7.66 2.71 -6.81
N PHE A 43 -6.96 2.31 -7.86
CA PHE A 43 -5.53 2.00 -7.79
C PHE A 43 -4.67 2.88 -8.71
N GLU A 44 -5.24 3.88 -9.35
CA GLU A 44 -4.52 4.69 -10.33
C GLU A 44 -3.28 5.39 -9.74
N HIS A 45 -3.34 5.78 -8.47
CA HIS A 45 -2.20 6.37 -7.76
C HIS A 45 -1.13 5.33 -7.38
N MET A 46 -1.44 4.03 -7.46
CA MET A 46 -0.47 2.95 -7.26
C MET A 46 0.41 2.69 -8.48
N ASP A 47 0.10 3.28 -9.63
CA ASP A 47 0.84 3.09 -10.87
C ASP A 47 1.76 4.28 -11.22
N VAL A 48 1.79 5.33 -10.39
CA VAL A 48 2.58 6.57 -10.66
C VAL A 48 4.08 6.35 -10.74
N ASP A 49 4.57 5.25 -10.19
CA ASP A 49 5.97 4.85 -10.19
C ASP A 49 6.22 3.55 -10.98
N ALA A 50 5.28 3.16 -11.84
CA ALA A 50 5.47 2.10 -12.81
C ALA A 50 6.23 2.62 -14.05
N ASP A 51 7.01 1.76 -14.68
CA ASP A 51 7.65 2.06 -15.96
C ASP A 51 6.82 1.45 -17.10
N GLY A 52 5.95 2.27 -17.68
CA GLY A 52 4.91 1.79 -18.59
C GLY A 52 3.96 0.82 -17.86
N THR A 53 3.83 -0.40 -18.34
CA THR A 53 3.03 -1.48 -17.73
C THR A 53 3.84 -2.34 -16.75
N ASN A 54 5.14 -2.08 -16.62
CA ASN A 54 6.02 -2.86 -15.77
C ASN A 54 6.08 -2.27 -14.35
N LYS A 55 5.57 -3.01 -13.38
CA LYS A 55 5.66 -2.62 -11.97
C LYS A 55 7.06 -2.81 -11.37
N TRP A 56 7.85 -3.73 -11.95
CA TRP A 56 9.19 -4.07 -11.46
C TRP A 56 10.21 -3.05 -11.95
N SER A 57 10.27 -1.94 -11.25
CA SER A 57 11.18 -0.84 -11.54
C SER A 57 11.51 -0.08 -10.26
N ASP A 58 12.57 0.71 -10.28
CA ASP A 58 12.92 1.67 -9.23
C ASP A 58 12.61 3.13 -9.65
N LYS A 59 11.76 3.29 -10.66
CA LYS A 59 11.25 4.59 -11.07
C LYS A 59 10.58 5.27 -9.88
N LYS A 60 10.93 6.52 -9.66
CA LYS A 60 10.29 7.34 -8.63
C LYS A 60 9.06 8.04 -9.21
N MET A 61 8.04 8.24 -8.37
CA MET A 61 6.86 8.98 -8.77
C MET A 61 7.19 10.41 -9.17
N ASP A 62 6.45 10.95 -10.14
CA ASP A 62 6.36 12.40 -10.33
C ASP A 62 5.20 12.93 -9.47
N LEU A 63 5.51 13.89 -8.61
CA LEU A 63 4.53 14.51 -7.73
C LEU A 63 3.37 15.19 -8.50
N ARG A 64 3.64 15.65 -9.73
CA ARG A 64 2.62 16.25 -10.60
C ARG A 64 1.59 15.22 -11.05
N ASP A 65 2.03 14.00 -11.38
CA ASP A 65 1.16 12.90 -11.78
C ASP A 65 0.30 12.46 -10.59
N LEU A 66 0.90 12.27 -9.41
CA LEU A 66 0.17 11.96 -8.20
C LEU A 66 -0.88 13.04 -7.87
N LYS A 67 -0.50 14.31 -7.91
CA LYS A 67 -1.41 15.43 -7.68
C LYS A 67 -2.55 15.48 -8.69
N HIS A 68 -2.27 15.18 -9.95
CA HIS A 68 -3.28 15.11 -11.00
C HIS A 68 -4.31 14.02 -10.71
N ILE A 69 -3.83 12.80 -10.38
CA ILE A 69 -4.70 11.66 -10.07
C ILE A 69 -5.55 11.95 -8.83
N MET A 70 -4.95 12.40 -7.73
CA MET A 70 -5.70 12.72 -6.51
C MET A 70 -6.74 13.81 -6.76
N THR A 71 -6.39 14.86 -7.51
CA THR A 71 -7.33 15.93 -7.87
C THR A 71 -8.48 15.41 -8.75
N LYS A 72 -8.18 14.57 -9.72
CA LYS A 72 -9.19 13.91 -10.58
C LYS A 72 -10.22 13.15 -9.77
N TRP A 73 -9.78 12.32 -8.83
CA TRP A 73 -10.65 11.51 -8.00
C TRP A 73 -11.43 12.34 -6.97
N GLN A 74 -10.79 13.30 -6.31
CA GLN A 74 -11.46 14.21 -5.37
C GLN A 74 -12.58 15.00 -6.04
N LYS A 75 -12.28 15.67 -7.16
CA LYS A 75 -13.27 16.47 -7.91
C LYS A 75 -14.29 15.60 -8.64
N GLY A 76 -13.87 14.46 -9.14
CA GLY A 76 -14.76 13.61 -9.94
C GLY A 76 -15.83 12.91 -9.14
N LEU A 77 -15.60 12.63 -7.86
CA LEU A 77 -16.57 12.01 -6.97
C LEU A 77 -17.33 13.00 -6.09
N GLU A 78 -16.93 14.29 -6.10
CA GLU A 78 -17.57 15.33 -5.29
C GLU A 78 -19.09 15.38 -5.54
N GLY A 79 -19.87 15.28 -4.46
CA GLY A 79 -21.33 15.31 -4.52
C GLY A 79 -21.99 14.08 -5.16
N ILE A 80 -21.21 13.09 -5.63
CA ILE A 80 -21.72 11.90 -6.32
C ILE A 80 -21.48 10.64 -5.47
N ALA A 81 -20.23 10.41 -5.06
CA ALA A 81 -19.82 9.22 -4.33
C ALA A 81 -18.72 9.55 -3.31
N TRP A 82 -18.48 8.64 -2.38
CA TRP A 82 -17.48 8.81 -1.33
C TRP A 82 -16.17 8.12 -1.69
N ASN A 83 -15.02 8.79 -1.46
CA ASN A 83 -13.71 8.24 -1.72
C ASN A 83 -13.28 7.23 -0.64
N SER A 84 -12.62 6.15 -1.05
CA SER A 84 -11.75 5.34 -0.19
C SER A 84 -10.32 5.81 -0.40
N LEU A 85 -9.65 6.20 0.68
CA LEU A 85 -8.31 6.78 0.63
C LEU A 85 -7.32 5.82 1.29
N PHE A 86 -6.20 5.54 0.64
CA PHE A 86 -5.14 4.70 1.19
C PHE A 86 -3.80 4.99 0.52
N TRP A 87 -2.69 4.75 1.23
CA TRP A 87 -1.34 4.77 0.67
C TRP A 87 -0.74 3.40 0.46
N GLU A 88 -1.12 2.44 1.31
CA GLU A 88 -0.63 1.06 1.25
C GLU A 88 -1.71 0.07 1.68
N ASN A 89 -1.50 -1.19 1.39
CA ASN A 89 -2.32 -2.31 1.84
C ASN A 89 -1.48 -3.59 1.87
N HIS A 90 -2.11 -4.75 2.11
CA HIS A 90 -1.44 -6.06 2.15
C HIS A 90 -0.80 -6.49 0.81
N ASP A 91 -1.07 -5.79 -0.27
CA ASP A 91 -0.56 -6.06 -1.63
C ASP A 91 0.32 -4.92 -2.18
N GLN A 92 0.67 -3.93 -1.36
CA GLN A 92 1.51 -2.80 -1.74
C GLN A 92 2.73 -2.68 -0.80
N PRO A 93 3.89 -2.22 -1.31
CA PRO A 93 5.04 -1.94 -0.44
C PRO A 93 4.73 -0.79 0.52
N ARG A 94 5.57 -0.62 1.55
CA ARG A 94 5.39 0.42 2.56
C ARG A 94 5.46 1.83 1.96
N SER A 95 4.48 2.63 2.30
CA SER A 95 4.26 3.96 1.71
C SER A 95 5.41 4.92 1.94
N VAL A 96 6.02 4.91 3.12
CA VAL A 96 7.15 5.79 3.44
C VAL A 96 8.36 5.48 2.56
N SER A 97 8.65 4.20 2.32
CA SER A 97 9.75 3.78 1.44
C SER A 97 9.45 4.06 -0.04
N ARG A 98 8.18 4.03 -0.41
CA ARG A 98 7.75 4.22 -1.81
C ARG A 98 7.61 5.69 -2.19
N PHE A 99 6.95 6.48 -1.37
CA PHE A 99 6.53 7.85 -1.67
C PHE A 99 7.27 8.91 -0.85
N GLY A 100 8.05 8.51 0.15
CA GLY A 100 8.79 9.39 1.03
C GLY A 100 10.29 9.14 1.02
N ASN A 101 10.93 9.53 2.10
CA ASN A 101 12.32 9.23 2.44
C ASN A 101 12.31 8.40 3.73
N ASP A 102 12.69 7.15 3.64
CA ASP A 102 12.70 6.20 4.77
C ASP A 102 14.04 6.16 5.54
N ALA A 103 14.89 7.13 5.31
CA ALA A 103 16.19 7.31 5.95
C ALA A 103 16.22 8.59 6.81
N GLU A 104 16.85 9.64 6.31
CA GLU A 104 17.07 10.90 7.04
C GLU A 104 15.78 11.63 7.42
N TYR A 105 14.76 11.59 6.55
CA TYR A 105 13.48 12.27 6.75
C TYR A 105 12.32 11.29 6.92
N TRP A 106 12.57 10.19 7.61
CA TRP A 106 11.58 9.13 7.80
C TRP A 106 10.33 9.63 8.54
N GLU A 107 10.52 10.30 9.67
CA GLU A 107 9.41 10.78 10.51
C GLU A 107 8.61 11.87 9.81
N GLU A 108 9.28 12.81 9.16
CA GLU A 108 8.65 13.88 8.38
C GLU A 108 7.87 13.32 7.20
N SER A 109 8.42 12.32 6.53
CA SER A 109 7.75 11.62 5.41
C SER A 109 6.50 10.89 5.86
N ALA A 110 6.56 10.15 6.96
CA ALA A 110 5.41 9.46 7.52
C ALA A 110 4.30 10.45 7.90
N LYS A 111 4.65 11.52 8.60
CA LYS A 111 3.70 12.59 8.99
C LYS A 111 3.11 13.34 7.78
N MET A 112 3.92 13.61 6.77
CA MET A 112 3.48 14.26 5.54
C MET A 112 2.48 13.39 4.79
N LEU A 113 2.75 12.09 4.61
CA LEU A 113 1.83 11.15 3.96
C LEU A 113 0.52 11.02 4.75
N ALA A 114 0.60 10.86 6.07
CA ALA A 114 -0.59 10.82 6.93
C ALA A 114 -1.41 12.11 6.82
N THR A 115 -0.76 13.27 6.87
CA THR A 115 -1.44 14.57 6.72
C THR A 115 -2.14 14.66 5.36
N CYS A 116 -1.45 14.30 4.27
CA CYS A 116 -2.03 14.33 2.94
C CYS A 116 -3.29 13.44 2.85
N LEU A 117 -3.22 12.22 3.38
CA LEU A 117 -4.33 11.28 3.34
C LEU A 117 -5.55 11.79 4.13
N HIS A 118 -5.33 12.24 5.37
CA HIS A 118 -6.41 12.65 6.27
C HIS A 118 -7.03 14.02 5.91
N MET A 119 -6.35 14.86 5.13
CA MET A 119 -6.88 16.16 4.72
C MET A 119 -7.69 16.10 3.41
N MET A 120 -7.76 14.96 2.76
CA MET A 120 -8.62 14.74 1.60
C MET A 120 -10.05 14.33 2.01
N GLN A 121 -11.03 14.60 1.15
CA GLN A 121 -12.39 14.16 1.36
C GLN A 121 -12.52 12.66 1.05
N GLY A 122 -12.86 11.86 2.06
CA GLY A 122 -13.01 10.42 1.94
C GLY A 122 -12.81 9.71 3.27
N THR A 123 -12.87 8.38 3.25
CA THR A 123 -12.54 7.54 4.38
C THR A 123 -11.08 7.09 4.27
N PRO A 124 -10.20 7.52 5.18
CA PRO A 124 -8.82 7.02 5.19
C PRO A 124 -8.79 5.59 5.73
N TYR A 125 -8.13 4.71 5.00
CA TYR A 125 -7.83 3.34 5.42
C TYR A 125 -6.35 3.25 5.74
N ILE A 126 -6.05 3.03 7.00
CA ILE A 126 -4.68 2.95 7.50
C ILE A 126 -4.31 1.47 7.62
N TYR A 127 -3.32 1.05 6.87
CA TYR A 127 -2.83 -0.32 6.94
C TYR A 127 -1.95 -0.51 8.17
N GLN A 128 -1.99 -1.70 8.78
CA GLN A 128 -1.20 -2.01 9.98
C GLN A 128 0.29 -1.67 9.79
N GLY A 129 0.83 -0.84 10.67
CA GLY A 129 2.21 -0.37 10.61
C GLY A 129 2.41 0.93 9.83
N GLU A 130 1.44 1.37 9.04
CA GLU A 130 1.46 2.69 8.40
C GLU A 130 1.48 3.80 9.46
N GLU A 131 0.68 3.64 10.51
CA GLU A 131 0.62 4.57 11.67
C GLU A 131 1.96 4.70 12.40
N LEU A 132 2.82 3.69 12.31
CA LEU A 132 4.17 3.72 12.87
C LEU A 132 5.23 4.23 11.88
N GLY A 133 4.87 4.37 10.61
CA GLY A 133 5.82 4.62 9.54
C GLY A 133 6.75 3.42 9.28
N MET A 134 6.24 2.19 9.37
CA MET A 134 7.00 0.99 9.01
C MET A 134 7.50 1.11 7.57
N THR A 135 8.73 0.66 7.34
CA THR A 135 9.42 0.77 6.05
C THR A 135 9.57 -0.58 5.36
N ASN A 136 9.98 -0.57 4.10
CA ASN A 136 10.37 -1.78 3.38
C ASN A 136 11.54 -2.48 4.09
N VAL A 137 11.60 -3.81 3.89
CA VAL A 137 12.61 -4.67 4.50
C VAL A 137 13.81 -4.85 3.57
N PRO A 138 15.04 -4.82 4.08
CA PRO A 138 16.24 -5.03 3.27
C PRO A 138 16.48 -6.53 3.00
N PHE A 139 15.54 -7.21 2.31
CA PHE A 139 15.71 -8.61 1.91
C PHE A 139 17.03 -8.81 1.15
N GLY A 140 17.80 -9.83 1.54
CA GLY A 140 19.14 -10.08 0.99
C GLY A 140 19.12 -10.88 -0.31
N ASP A 141 18.29 -11.90 -0.35
CA ASP A 141 18.25 -12.92 -1.40
C ASP A 141 16.81 -13.28 -1.77
N ILE A 142 16.62 -13.90 -2.96
CA ILE A 142 15.29 -14.36 -3.39
C ILE A 142 14.65 -15.37 -2.43
N SER A 143 15.44 -16.12 -1.70
CA SER A 143 14.95 -17.06 -0.68
C SER A 143 14.32 -16.39 0.54
N ASP A 144 14.51 -15.10 0.74
CA ASP A 144 13.86 -14.33 1.80
C ASP A 144 12.40 -14.02 1.47
N PHE A 145 12.05 -14.00 0.18
CA PHE A 145 10.70 -13.69 -0.29
C PHE A 145 9.76 -14.90 -0.15
N ARG A 146 8.51 -14.61 0.13
CA ARG A 146 7.43 -15.60 0.29
C ARG A 146 6.30 -15.41 -0.72
N ASP A 147 6.16 -14.20 -1.26
CA ASP A 147 5.13 -13.87 -2.23
C ASP A 147 5.41 -14.54 -3.58
N LEU A 148 4.42 -15.32 -4.04
CA LEU A 148 4.54 -16.07 -5.29
C LEU A 148 4.69 -15.17 -6.52
N ASP A 149 4.08 -14.00 -6.52
CA ASP A 149 4.22 -13.04 -7.62
C ASP A 149 5.68 -12.55 -7.73
N SER A 150 6.30 -12.25 -6.60
CA SER A 150 7.71 -11.88 -6.52
C SER A 150 8.64 -13.01 -6.97
N ILE A 151 8.42 -14.23 -6.48
CA ILE A 151 9.25 -15.40 -6.79
C ILE A 151 9.12 -15.79 -8.28
N ASN A 152 7.89 -15.77 -8.80
CA ASN A 152 7.65 -16.10 -10.20
C ASN A 152 8.23 -15.04 -11.13
N ALA A 153 8.02 -13.75 -10.83
CA ALA A 153 8.61 -12.66 -11.60
C ALA A 153 10.15 -12.72 -11.62
N TYR A 154 10.77 -13.00 -10.48
CA TYR A 154 12.23 -13.20 -10.43
C TYR A 154 12.66 -14.32 -11.37
N ARG A 155 12.06 -15.50 -11.25
CA ARG A 155 12.43 -16.68 -12.07
C ARG A 155 12.21 -16.42 -13.56
N GLU A 156 11.08 -15.85 -13.92
CA GLU A 156 10.71 -15.62 -15.31
C GLU A 156 11.58 -14.54 -15.94
N LEU A 157 11.66 -13.36 -15.34
CA LEU A 157 12.32 -12.21 -15.96
C LEU A 157 13.84 -12.35 -15.97
N THR A 158 14.43 -12.99 -14.97
CA THR A 158 15.87 -13.31 -15.01
C THR A 158 16.17 -14.47 -15.96
N GLY A 159 15.31 -15.50 -16.01
CA GLY A 159 15.45 -16.62 -16.93
C GLY A 159 15.33 -16.23 -18.41
N GLN A 160 14.54 -15.21 -18.72
CA GLN A 160 14.39 -14.63 -20.05
C GLN A 160 15.49 -13.59 -20.37
N GLY A 161 16.35 -13.25 -19.41
CA GLY A 161 17.39 -12.23 -19.58
C GLY A 161 16.85 -10.80 -19.71
N VAL A 162 15.61 -10.55 -19.23
CA VAL A 162 15.01 -9.21 -19.21
C VAL A 162 15.71 -8.34 -18.16
N PHE A 163 16.01 -8.91 -16.99
CA PHE A 163 16.76 -8.28 -15.92
C PHE A 163 17.86 -9.21 -15.41
N THR A 164 18.93 -8.62 -14.91
CA THR A 164 19.92 -9.37 -14.12
C THR A 164 19.33 -9.76 -12.76
N PRO A 165 19.85 -10.81 -12.08
CA PRO A 165 19.44 -11.16 -10.74
C PRO A 165 19.52 -9.99 -9.74
N GLU A 166 20.56 -9.17 -9.83
CA GLU A 166 20.78 -8.02 -8.98
C GLU A 166 19.75 -6.92 -9.22
N GLU A 167 19.43 -6.64 -10.49
CA GLU A 167 18.39 -5.66 -10.84
C GLU A 167 17.03 -6.11 -10.33
N MET A 168 16.70 -7.39 -10.57
CA MET A 168 15.41 -7.92 -10.13
C MET A 168 15.27 -7.92 -8.60
N LEU A 169 16.33 -8.30 -7.85
CA LEU A 169 16.33 -8.20 -6.39
C LEU A 169 16.15 -6.75 -5.90
N ARG A 170 16.76 -5.78 -6.58
CA ARG A 170 16.56 -4.35 -6.27
C ARG A 170 15.11 -3.93 -6.45
N TYR A 171 14.47 -4.34 -7.55
CA TYR A 171 13.06 -4.04 -7.81
C TYR A 171 12.13 -4.74 -6.82
N LEU A 172 12.43 -6.00 -6.46
CA LEU A 172 11.65 -6.73 -5.46
C LEU A 172 11.72 -6.08 -4.08
N ARG A 173 12.89 -5.63 -3.64
CA ARG A 173 13.04 -4.87 -2.39
C ARG A 173 12.17 -3.63 -2.38
N TYR A 174 12.00 -2.99 -3.52
CA TYR A 174 11.21 -1.77 -3.65
C TYR A 174 9.71 -2.03 -3.78
N LYS A 175 9.29 -3.07 -4.52
CA LYS A 175 7.91 -3.27 -4.97
C LYS A 175 7.20 -4.51 -4.42
N SER A 176 7.91 -5.46 -3.81
CA SER A 176 7.27 -6.71 -3.35
C SER A 176 6.22 -6.46 -2.28
N ARG A 177 5.14 -7.21 -2.37
CA ARG A 177 4.07 -7.29 -1.37
C ARG A 177 4.55 -7.80 -0.02
N ASP A 178 5.63 -8.57 0.00
CA ASP A 178 6.23 -9.08 1.24
C ASP A 178 6.62 -7.97 2.22
N ASN A 179 6.94 -6.77 1.72
CA ASN A 179 7.20 -5.61 2.56
C ASN A 179 6.04 -5.25 3.50
N ALA A 180 4.79 -5.43 3.04
CA ALA A 180 3.60 -5.17 3.82
C ALA A 180 3.22 -6.34 4.75
N ARG A 181 3.82 -7.52 4.55
CA ARG A 181 3.45 -8.77 5.25
C ARG A 181 4.42 -9.15 6.36
N THR A 182 5.40 -8.31 6.62
CA THR A 182 6.34 -8.50 7.74
C THR A 182 5.63 -8.32 9.07
N PRO A 183 6.13 -8.96 10.16
CA PRO A 183 5.57 -8.82 11.49
C PRO A 183 5.44 -7.36 11.92
N PHE A 184 4.31 -7.01 12.54
CA PHE A 184 4.10 -5.69 13.12
C PHE A 184 5.10 -5.44 14.26
N GLN A 185 5.64 -4.23 14.29
CA GLN A 185 6.72 -3.85 15.20
C GLN A 185 6.16 -3.30 16.52
N TRP A 186 5.85 -4.20 17.46
CA TRP A 186 5.31 -3.83 18.78
C TRP A 186 6.34 -3.20 19.71
N SER A 187 7.57 -3.71 19.67
CA SER A 187 8.63 -3.28 20.57
C SER A 187 10.02 -3.59 20.02
N ASP A 188 11.05 -3.16 20.75
CA ASP A 188 12.46 -3.47 20.50
C ASP A 188 12.89 -4.87 21.00
N GLU A 189 11.97 -5.69 21.49
CA GLU A 189 12.23 -7.07 21.95
C GLU A 189 12.43 -8.02 20.76
N LYS A 190 12.85 -9.26 21.07
CA LYS A 190 13.06 -10.29 20.07
C LYS A 190 11.81 -10.42 19.17
N HIS A 191 12.02 -10.59 17.86
CA HIS A 191 10.96 -10.65 16.84
C HIS A 191 10.00 -9.44 16.87
N ALA A 192 10.51 -8.26 17.22
CA ALA A 192 9.72 -7.04 17.36
C ALA A 192 8.58 -7.12 18.40
N GLY A 193 8.69 -8.02 19.38
CA GLY A 193 7.60 -8.31 20.32
C GLY A 193 6.37 -8.98 19.68
N PHE A 194 6.48 -9.41 18.41
CA PHE A 194 5.36 -9.97 17.66
C PHE A 194 5.06 -11.43 18.03
N SER A 195 6.11 -12.24 18.23
CA SER A 195 5.98 -13.68 18.48
C SER A 195 7.11 -14.22 19.35
N SER A 196 6.79 -15.24 20.14
CA SER A 196 7.81 -16.03 20.86
C SER A 196 8.52 -17.06 19.97
N GLY A 197 7.87 -17.49 18.87
CA GLY A 197 8.43 -18.35 17.84
C GLY A 197 9.04 -17.59 16.69
N ASP A 198 9.77 -18.27 15.83
CA ASP A 198 10.38 -17.65 14.65
C ASP A 198 9.30 -17.24 13.64
N PRO A 199 9.27 -15.98 13.20
CA PRO A 199 8.33 -15.52 12.19
C PRO A 199 8.55 -16.20 10.84
N TRP A 200 7.47 -16.46 10.10
CA TRP A 200 7.51 -17.10 8.78
C TRP A 200 8.18 -16.24 7.69
N ILE A 201 8.26 -14.93 7.93
CA ILE A 201 8.94 -13.95 7.08
C ILE A 201 9.83 -13.05 7.95
N MET A 202 10.87 -12.48 7.38
CA MET A 202 11.83 -11.63 8.07
C MET A 202 11.16 -10.47 8.80
N VAL A 203 11.54 -10.23 10.05
CA VAL A 203 11.24 -8.99 10.76
C VAL A 203 12.16 -7.89 10.25
N ASN A 204 11.61 -6.71 9.99
CA ASN A 204 12.44 -5.58 9.59
C ASN A 204 13.43 -5.22 10.71
N PRO A 205 14.75 -5.18 10.45
CA PRO A 205 15.75 -4.92 11.49
C PRO A 205 15.59 -3.58 12.22
N ASN A 206 14.92 -2.62 11.60
CA ASN A 206 14.67 -1.30 12.19
C ASN A 206 13.61 -1.29 13.31
N TYR A 207 13.03 -2.45 13.65
CA TYR A 207 12.11 -2.56 14.78
C TYR A 207 12.73 -2.09 16.11
N LYS A 208 14.05 -2.01 16.19
CA LYS A 208 14.76 -1.46 17.36
C LYS A 208 14.46 0.02 17.61
N THR A 209 14.11 0.76 16.57
CA THR A 209 13.85 2.22 16.63
C THR A 209 12.45 2.60 16.16
N ILE A 210 11.87 1.82 15.25
CA ILE A 210 10.52 2.04 14.72
C ILE A 210 9.62 0.96 15.32
N ASN A 211 8.91 1.28 16.39
CA ASN A 211 7.98 0.35 17.03
C ASN A 211 6.93 1.10 17.85
N ALA A 212 5.83 0.42 18.13
CA ALA A 212 4.70 1.00 18.85
C ALA A 212 5.09 1.47 20.28
N ARG A 213 5.86 0.67 21.03
CA ARG A 213 6.29 0.99 22.39
C ARG A 213 7.05 2.32 22.42
N GLU A 214 8.01 2.50 21.52
CA GLU A 214 8.82 3.72 21.44
C GLU A 214 7.96 4.94 21.11
N GLN A 215 7.04 4.81 20.16
CA GLN A 215 6.21 5.93 19.73
C GLN A 215 5.13 6.32 20.74
N MET A 216 4.66 5.40 21.55
CA MET A 216 3.70 5.69 22.64
C MET A 216 4.34 6.46 23.80
N THR A 217 5.66 6.59 23.84
CA THR A 217 6.38 7.33 24.90
C THR A 217 6.81 8.73 24.46
N ARG A 218 6.58 9.10 23.23
CA ARG A 218 6.87 10.42 22.65
C ARG A 218 5.62 11.29 22.69
#